data_c7484a3be27d7c4c3910a0c81d3331a6
#
_entry.id   c7484a3be27d7c4c3910a0c81d3331a6
#
_cell.length_a   1.000
_cell.length_b   1.000
_cell.length_c   1.000
_cell.angle_alpha   90.00
_cell.angle_beta   90.00
_cell.angle_gamma   90.00
#
_symmetry.space_group_name_H-M   'P 1'
#
loop_
_entity.id
_entity.type
_entity.pdbx_description
1 polymer ?
#
loop_
_entity_poly.entity_id
_entity_poly.type
_entity_poly.pdbx_seq_one_letter_code
_entity_poly.pdbx_strand_id
1 'polypeptide(L)'
;TTSFAGNVDITTYSPHCLLMESSTGKVIYEKSAYEKIYPASTTKIMTAILTLEHCSLTDIATVSHEAIYSVPVGYSHAYLQEGEELTIEQLLNVLLIPSANDAANVLAEHIAGSISSFATMMNTKAAEIGCTGTHFVNPNGIHNKNHYSTAYDLALMGRYAMQNETFRKIVTTTKYTLPATNKFPEPTRFFKATNDLIIPDSRDSVDNYYYFYATGIKTGYTNAAGNCIVASAKKDGVEYIVVILGAERLENGLSARYIDCKNLFNYAFEHYKIYTINQENTVLKQVTISNSSFATKHLNLVVQNDITLLLKKDTDEASINPQIDISVPLEAPIQKNSVVGTISYTIDDNIYSSNLLAGNNVEKSNFTTTFLTFLSIVFVLLLLIWLLKSNNKNNRKKAKKRAAKKKKDKDNYLFWLN
;
A
#
# COMPACT_ATOMS: atom_id res chain seq x y z
N THR A 1 23.89 13.02 -3.95
CA THR A 1 22.43 13.03 -4.00
C THR A 1 22.01 13.59 -5.35
N THR A 2 21.74 12.72 -6.32
CA THR A 2 21.23 13.07 -7.63
C THR A 2 19.74 13.39 -7.50
N SER A 3 19.37 14.62 -7.85
CA SER A 3 17.97 15.04 -8.01
C SER A 3 17.36 14.25 -9.17
N PHE A 4 16.28 13.51 -8.91
CA PHE A 4 15.63 12.61 -9.87
C PHE A 4 14.30 13.16 -10.43
N ALA A 5 13.96 14.41 -10.15
CA ALA A 5 12.85 15.05 -10.85
C ALA A 5 13.25 15.32 -12.31
N GLY A 6 12.72 14.53 -13.23
CA GLY A 6 12.74 14.88 -14.65
C GLY A 6 12.25 16.34 -14.79
N ASN A 7 12.66 17.06 -15.86
CA ASN A 7 12.26 18.45 -16.13
C ASN A 7 10.73 18.56 -16.08
N VAL A 8 10.21 18.88 -14.88
CA VAL A 8 8.79 19.09 -14.63
C VAL A 8 8.56 20.57 -14.92
N ASP A 9 7.75 20.86 -15.92
CA ASP A 9 7.44 22.25 -16.35
C ASP A 9 6.39 22.86 -15.39
N ILE A 10 6.74 22.89 -14.08
CA ILE A 10 5.93 23.52 -13.05
C ILE A 10 6.82 24.39 -12.16
N THR A 11 6.36 25.60 -11.90
CA THR A 11 7.04 26.56 -11.02
C THR A 11 6.26 26.72 -9.74
N THR A 12 6.96 26.66 -8.59
CA THR A 12 6.41 26.93 -7.27
C THR A 12 6.99 28.21 -6.69
N TYR A 13 6.17 28.97 -5.98
CA TYR A 13 6.58 30.18 -5.26
C TYR A 13 7.36 29.86 -4.00
N SER A 14 6.99 28.78 -3.31
CA SER A 14 7.57 28.40 -2.03
C SER A 14 8.99 27.81 -2.17
N PRO A 15 9.86 27.98 -1.15
CA PRO A 15 11.26 27.54 -1.22
C PRO A 15 11.42 26.01 -1.09
N HIS A 16 10.60 25.34 -0.31
CA HIS A 16 10.71 23.91 -0.06
C HIS A 16 9.39 23.23 -0.41
N CYS A 17 9.40 22.40 -1.44
CA CYS A 17 8.21 21.74 -1.95
C CYS A 17 8.47 20.27 -2.26
N LEU A 18 7.43 19.46 -2.07
CA LEU A 18 7.45 18.06 -2.50
C LEU A 18 6.05 17.63 -2.92
N LEU A 19 5.97 16.85 -3.99
CA LEU A 19 4.77 16.14 -4.44
C LEU A 19 5.08 14.65 -4.53
N MET A 20 4.31 13.83 -3.83
CA MET A 20 4.48 12.38 -3.74
C MET A 20 3.16 11.67 -4.04
N GLU A 21 3.21 10.56 -4.77
CA GLU A 21 2.05 9.65 -4.88
C GLU A 21 1.99 8.76 -3.62
N SER A 22 0.78 8.68 -3.02
CA SER A 22 0.60 8.11 -1.68
C SER A 22 0.78 6.60 -1.61
N SER A 23 0.38 5.83 -2.62
CA SER A 23 0.43 4.37 -2.58
C SER A 23 1.85 3.83 -2.80
N THR A 24 2.56 4.35 -3.78
CA THR A 24 3.92 3.93 -4.16
C THR A 24 5.01 4.66 -3.38
N GLY A 25 4.75 5.88 -2.90
CA GLY A 25 5.76 6.77 -2.35
C GLY A 25 6.64 7.45 -3.41
N LYS A 26 6.27 7.36 -4.70
CA LYS A 26 7.03 7.98 -5.78
C LYS A 26 6.97 9.50 -5.69
N VAL A 27 8.14 10.12 -5.66
CA VAL A 27 8.29 11.57 -5.75
C VAL A 27 8.14 12.01 -7.21
N ILE A 28 7.21 12.94 -7.46
CA ILE A 28 6.91 13.48 -8.79
C ILE A 28 7.58 14.83 -9.00
N TYR A 29 7.60 15.64 -7.94
CA TYR A 29 8.22 16.97 -7.94
C TYR A 29 8.90 17.21 -6.60
N GLU A 30 10.08 17.82 -6.65
CA GLU A 30 10.82 18.26 -5.48
C GLU A 30 11.55 19.59 -5.72
N LYS A 31 11.61 20.40 -4.69
CA LYS A 31 12.42 21.62 -4.63
C LYS A 31 12.93 21.77 -3.22
N SER A 32 14.24 21.71 -3.04
CA SER A 32 14.90 21.72 -1.71
C SER A 32 14.21 20.81 -0.67
N ALA A 33 13.72 19.63 -1.11
CA ALA A 33 12.83 18.79 -0.33
C ALA A 33 13.53 18.07 0.83
N TYR A 34 14.85 17.98 0.81
CA TYR A 34 15.67 17.32 1.83
C TYR A 34 16.40 18.29 2.77
N GLU A 35 16.22 19.60 2.55
CA GLU A 35 16.79 20.60 3.45
C GLU A 35 16.05 20.64 4.78
N LYS A 36 16.82 20.77 5.89
CA LYS A 36 16.26 20.88 7.23
C LYS A 36 15.65 22.24 7.45
N ILE A 37 14.36 22.25 7.80
CA ILE A 37 13.60 23.47 8.06
C ILE A 37 12.68 23.25 9.27
N TYR A 38 12.20 24.32 9.87
CA TYR A 38 11.29 24.26 11.00
C TYR A 38 9.88 23.85 10.54
N PRO A 39 9.31 22.75 11.08
CA PRO A 39 8.03 22.20 10.62
C PRO A 39 6.80 22.95 11.16
N ALA A 40 6.97 23.76 12.21
CA ALA A 40 5.86 24.34 12.96
C ALA A 40 4.82 23.25 13.35
N SER A 41 3.53 23.59 13.35
CA SER A 41 2.46 22.67 13.76
C SER A 41 2.21 21.46 12.84
N THR A 42 2.95 21.29 11.72
CA THR A 42 2.91 20.03 10.98
C THR A 42 3.52 18.88 11.81
N THR A 43 4.33 19.18 12.82
CA THR A 43 4.77 18.27 13.90
C THR A 43 3.65 17.42 14.49
N LYS A 44 2.44 17.99 14.62
CA LYS A 44 1.28 17.33 15.23
C LYS A 44 0.79 16.09 14.46
N ILE A 45 1.25 15.91 13.21
CA ILE A 45 1.06 14.67 12.48
C ILE A 45 1.73 13.51 13.24
N MET A 46 2.99 13.68 13.66
CA MET A 46 3.69 12.66 14.45
C MET A 46 3.05 12.44 15.83
N THR A 47 2.60 13.51 16.47
CA THR A 47 1.86 13.40 17.75
C THR A 47 0.58 12.56 17.58
N ALA A 48 -0.18 12.79 16.51
CA ALA A 48 -1.37 12.01 16.22
C ALA A 48 -1.05 10.55 15.86
N ILE A 49 0.02 10.28 15.10
CA ILE A 49 0.47 8.92 14.80
C ILE A 49 0.70 8.14 16.10
N LEU A 50 1.53 8.67 16.99
CA LEU A 50 1.84 8.01 18.27
C LEU A 50 0.61 7.86 19.15
N THR A 51 -0.29 8.85 19.16
CA THR A 51 -1.53 8.77 19.93
C THR A 51 -2.40 7.62 19.44
N LEU A 52 -2.57 7.48 18.14
CA LEU A 52 -3.39 6.43 17.54
C LEU A 52 -2.78 5.03 17.65
N GLU A 53 -1.47 4.94 17.84
CA GLU A 53 -0.77 3.67 18.05
C GLU A 53 -0.76 3.20 19.50
N HIS A 54 -0.82 4.14 20.46
CA HIS A 54 -0.62 3.83 21.88
C HIS A 54 -1.87 3.95 22.75
N CYS A 55 -2.95 4.56 22.26
CA CYS A 55 -4.16 4.80 23.04
C CYS A 55 -5.42 4.29 22.35
N SER A 56 -6.41 3.91 23.16
CA SER A 56 -7.77 3.75 22.70
C SER A 56 -8.47 5.13 22.63
N LEU A 57 -9.35 5.33 21.65
CA LEU A 57 -10.05 6.61 21.47
C LEU A 57 -10.89 7.01 22.69
N THR A 58 -11.32 6.03 23.47
CA THR A 58 -12.16 6.19 24.69
C THR A 58 -11.36 6.39 25.98
N ASP A 59 -10.02 6.22 25.94
CA ASP A 59 -9.18 6.47 27.11
C ASP A 59 -9.33 7.93 27.54
N ILE A 60 -9.27 8.17 28.85
CA ILE A 60 -9.41 9.50 29.44
C ILE A 60 -8.04 10.03 29.84
N ALA A 61 -7.69 11.19 29.34
CA ALA A 61 -6.53 11.95 29.78
C ALA A 61 -6.95 13.15 30.64
N THR A 62 -6.20 13.39 31.71
CA THR A 62 -6.39 14.53 32.60
C THR A 62 -5.39 15.61 32.24
N VAL A 63 -5.87 16.83 32.10
CA VAL A 63 -5.06 18.00 31.76
C VAL A 63 -4.22 18.44 32.97
N SER A 64 -2.90 18.46 32.81
CA SER A 64 -1.97 18.93 33.84
C SER A 64 -1.78 20.45 33.80
N HIS A 65 -1.22 21.00 34.85
CA HIS A 65 -0.75 22.38 34.89
C HIS A 65 0.31 22.65 33.81
N GLU A 66 1.30 21.78 33.69
CA GLU A 66 2.40 21.93 32.75
C GLU A 66 1.93 21.91 31.29
N ALA A 67 0.96 21.05 30.94
CA ALA A 67 0.43 20.95 29.59
C ALA A 67 -0.16 22.27 29.07
N ILE A 68 -0.70 23.11 29.98
CA ILE A 68 -1.28 24.41 29.63
C ILE A 68 -0.23 25.51 29.66
N TYR A 69 0.45 25.65 30.80
CA TYR A 69 1.27 26.82 31.08
C TYR A 69 2.65 26.81 30.40
N SER A 70 3.08 25.66 29.88
CA SER A 70 4.25 25.56 28.98
C SER A 70 3.99 26.08 27.57
N VAL A 71 2.73 26.31 27.17
CA VAL A 71 2.38 26.91 25.87
C VAL A 71 2.42 28.43 25.96
N PRO A 72 3.31 29.12 25.20
CA PRO A 72 3.43 30.56 25.26
C PRO A 72 2.16 31.27 24.77
N VAL A 73 1.93 32.47 25.28
CA VAL A 73 0.81 33.33 24.85
C VAL A 73 0.90 33.61 23.36
N GLY A 74 -0.24 33.59 22.67
CA GLY A 74 -0.35 33.86 21.23
C GLY A 74 -0.29 32.59 20.35
N TYR A 75 -0.02 31.42 20.91
CA TYR A 75 -0.10 30.16 20.20
C TYR A 75 -1.53 29.57 20.26
N SER A 76 -1.88 28.69 19.33
CA SER A 76 -3.20 28.05 19.25
C SER A 76 -3.47 27.17 20.48
N HIS A 77 -4.67 27.32 21.04
CA HIS A 77 -5.14 26.56 22.21
C HIS A 77 -6.54 25.99 21.98
N ALA A 78 -6.86 24.89 22.68
CA ALA A 78 -8.23 24.43 22.87
C ALA A 78 -8.86 25.02 24.16
N TYR A 79 -8.15 25.88 24.87
CA TYR A 79 -8.55 26.49 26.13
C TYR A 79 -8.87 25.44 27.20
N LEU A 80 -8.03 24.42 27.26
CA LEU A 80 -8.13 23.38 28.28
C LEU A 80 -7.84 23.94 29.66
N GLN A 81 -8.47 23.36 30.68
CA GLN A 81 -8.28 23.74 32.08
C GLN A 81 -7.60 22.64 32.86
N GLU A 82 -6.79 23.03 33.86
CA GLU A 82 -6.15 22.08 34.78
C GLU A 82 -7.19 21.18 35.46
N GLY A 83 -6.95 19.86 35.45
CA GLY A 83 -7.87 18.85 35.95
C GLY A 83 -9.06 18.60 35.03
N GLU A 84 -9.07 19.11 33.80
CA GLU A 84 -10.08 18.76 32.80
C GLU A 84 -9.81 17.34 32.31
N GLU A 85 -10.87 16.56 32.13
CA GLU A 85 -10.83 15.19 31.65
C GLU A 85 -11.43 15.13 30.24
N LEU A 86 -10.66 14.62 29.29
CA LEU A 86 -11.07 14.47 27.89
C LEU A 86 -10.73 13.08 27.37
N THR A 87 -11.57 12.58 26.47
CA THR A 87 -11.20 11.36 25.73
C THR A 87 -10.07 11.64 24.75
N ILE A 88 -9.32 10.61 24.40
CA ILE A 88 -8.28 10.70 23.38
C ILE A 88 -8.87 11.16 22.04
N GLU A 89 -10.09 10.71 21.69
CA GLU A 89 -10.78 11.21 20.48
C GLU A 89 -11.01 12.73 20.52
N GLN A 90 -11.47 13.27 21.67
CA GLN A 90 -11.65 14.71 21.85
C GLN A 90 -10.34 15.47 21.70
N LEU A 91 -9.25 14.96 22.30
CA LEU A 91 -7.92 15.57 22.22
C LEU A 91 -7.37 15.53 20.79
N LEU A 92 -7.51 14.42 20.06
CA LEU A 92 -7.09 14.32 18.66
C LEU A 92 -7.85 15.31 17.76
N ASN A 93 -9.14 15.51 17.98
CA ASN A 93 -9.91 16.48 17.22
C ASN A 93 -9.41 17.90 17.43
N VAL A 94 -9.18 18.33 18.68
CA VAL A 94 -8.66 19.69 18.95
C VAL A 94 -7.18 19.83 18.63
N LEU A 95 -6.40 18.74 18.63
CA LEU A 95 -5.03 18.70 18.13
C LEU A 95 -4.92 19.05 16.64
N LEU A 96 -5.74 18.39 15.83
CA LEU A 96 -5.60 18.40 14.36
C LEU A 96 -6.44 19.48 13.69
N ILE A 97 -7.68 19.75 14.18
CA ILE A 97 -8.59 20.71 13.55
C ILE A 97 -8.17 22.16 13.84
N PRO A 98 -8.19 22.67 15.08
CA PRO A 98 -7.74 24.03 15.39
C PRO A 98 -6.23 24.11 15.66
N SER A 99 -5.52 22.99 15.66
CA SER A 99 -4.09 22.97 15.93
C SER A 99 -3.68 23.27 17.39
N ALA A 100 -4.45 22.84 18.36
CA ALA A 100 -4.25 23.15 19.78
C ALA A 100 -2.90 22.60 20.31
N ASN A 101 -2.10 23.47 20.94
CA ASN A 101 -0.80 23.10 21.51
C ASN A 101 -0.92 22.48 22.90
N ASP A 102 -1.84 22.96 23.71
CA ASP A 102 -2.22 22.37 25.00
C ASP A 102 -2.65 20.91 24.85
N ALA A 103 -3.49 20.59 23.88
CA ALA A 103 -3.88 19.21 23.59
C ALA A 103 -2.68 18.31 23.19
N ALA A 104 -1.72 18.85 22.43
CA ALA A 104 -0.51 18.11 22.09
C ALA A 104 0.32 17.73 23.32
N ASN A 105 0.42 18.67 24.29
CA ASN A 105 1.15 18.44 25.53
C ASN A 105 0.43 17.42 26.43
N VAL A 106 -0.92 17.53 26.55
CA VAL A 106 -1.73 16.54 27.30
C VAL A 106 -1.53 15.13 26.76
N LEU A 107 -1.59 14.96 25.44
CA LEU A 107 -1.36 13.67 24.79
C LEU A 107 0.05 13.14 25.05
N ALA A 108 1.06 14.00 24.96
CA ALA A 108 2.43 13.64 25.22
C ALA A 108 2.66 13.17 26.66
N GLU A 109 2.11 13.89 27.64
CA GLU A 109 2.20 13.51 29.05
C GLU A 109 1.43 12.22 29.35
N HIS A 110 0.22 12.07 28.79
CA HIS A 110 -0.61 10.88 28.95
C HIS A 110 0.11 9.61 28.45
N ILE A 111 0.79 9.68 27.30
CA ILE A 111 1.42 8.53 26.66
C ILE A 111 2.77 8.21 27.26
N ALA A 112 3.59 9.23 27.53
CA ALA A 112 5.00 9.04 27.87
C ALA A 112 5.39 9.61 29.26
N GLY A 113 4.44 10.15 30.00
CA GLY A 113 4.68 10.76 31.32
C GLY A 113 5.35 12.13 31.29
N SER A 114 5.92 12.55 30.17
CA SER A 114 6.52 13.88 29.98
C SER A 114 6.68 14.25 28.51
N ILE A 115 6.73 15.54 28.20
CA ILE A 115 7.04 16.07 26.87
C ILE A 115 8.40 15.57 26.36
N SER A 116 9.41 15.49 27.21
CA SER A 116 10.76 15.02 26.83
C SER A 116 10.78 13.55 26.44
N SER A 117 10.12 12.69 27.24
CA SER A 117 10.00 11.26 26.95
C SER A 117 9.20 11.03 25.65
N PHE A 118 8.14 11.81 25.43
CA PHE A 118 7.36 11.75 24.20
C PHE A 118 8.19 12.18 22.98
N ALA A 119 9.01 13.23 23.10
CA ALA A 119 9.91 13.65 22.02
C ALA A 119 10.90 12.54 21.64
N THR A 120 11.36 11.75 22.60
CA THR A 120 12.18 10.55 22.33
C THR A 120 11.40 9.52 21.51
N MET A 121 10.14 9.24 21.88
CA MET A 121 9.26 8.35 21.10
C MET A 121 9.02 8.88 19.67
N MET A 122 8.81 10.20 19.52
CA MET A 122 8.64 10.84 18.20
C MET A 122 9.86 10.61 17.31
N ASN A 123 11.06 10.75 17.85
CA ASN A 123 12.31 10.54 17.09
C ASN A 123 12.51 9.05 16.72
N THR A 124 12.17 8.14 17.60
CA THR A 124 12.19 6.69 17.32
C THR A 124 11.21 6.37 16.19
N LYS A 125 9.96 6.83 16.28
CA LYS A 125 8.95 6.62 15.25
C LYS A 125 9.34 7.27 13.92
N ALA A 126 9.93 8.45 13.93
CA ALA A 126 10.44 9.09 12.72
C ALA A 126 11.48 8.21 12.02
N ALA A 127 12.42 7.64 12.76
CA ALA A 127 13.41 6.71 12.20
C ALA A 127 12.77 5.43 11.64
N GLU A 128 11.76 4.86 12.32
CA GLU A 128 11.00 3.69 11.86
C GLU A 128 10.25 3.96 10.53
N ILE A 129 9.71 5.17 10.36
CA ILE A 129 9.04 5.60 9.13
C ILE A 129 10.05 5.86 7.99
N GLY A 130 11.34 5.98 8.31
CA GLY A 130 12.40 6.29 7.35
C GLY A 130 12.76 7.78 7.24
N CYS A 131 12.35 8.59 8.21
CA CYS A 131 12.66 10.02 8.26
C CYS A 131 14.10 10.23 8.76
N THR A 132 15.01 10.62 7.87
CA THR A 132 16.45 10.76 8.17
C THR A 132 16.88 12.20 8.44
N GLY A 133 16.08 13.18 8.07
CA GLY A 133 16.32 14.62 8.23
C GLY A 133 15.51 15.27 9.34
N THR A 134 14.91 14.49 10.24
CA THR A 134 13.96 14.98 11.26
C THR A 134 14.51 14.84 12.68
N HIS A 135 14.22 15.84 13.51
CA HIS A 135 14.45 15.78 14.95
C HIS A 135 13.39 16.60 15.68
N PHE A 136 12.69 15.97 16.60
CA PHE A 136 11.64 16.55 17.44
C PHE A 136 12.12 16.79 18.88
N VAL A 137 11.72 17.92 19.45
CA VAL A 137 11.96 18.24 20.87
C VAL A 137 10.68 18.56 21.65
N ASN A 138 9.55 18.67 20.93
CA ASN A 138 8.23 18.90 21.54
C ASN A 138 7.12 18.30 20.64
N PRO A 139 5.90 18.06 21.18
CA PRO A 139 4.80 17.43 20.45
C PRO A 139 3.99 18.40 19.58
N ASN A 140 4.20 19.70 19.69
CA ASN A 140 3.29 20.72 19.15
C ASN A 140 3.90 21.52 17.98
N GLY A 141 5.25 21.54 17.84
CA GLY A 141 5.94 22.29 16.80
C GLY A 141 6.24 23.76 17.16
N ILE A 142 6.15 24.14 18.43
CA ILE A 142 6.64 25.41 18.91
C ILE A 142 8.14 25.50 18.62
N HIS A 143 8.59 26.66 18.14
CA HIS A 143 9.94 26.84 17.64
C HIS A 143 11.02 26.49 18.66
N ASN A 144 11.96 25.68 18.22
CA ASN A 144 13.23 25.39 18.87
C ASN A 144 14.27 25.12 17.78
N LYS A 145 15.50 25.63 17.94
CA LYS A 145 16.57 25.46 16.95
C LYS A 145 16.94 24.00 16.65
N ASN A 146 16.65 23.10 17.59
CA ASN A 146 16.87 21.67 17.45
C ASN A 146 15.61 20.89 16.99
N HIS A 147 14.52 21.60 16.68
CA HIS A 147 13.26 21.01 16.22
C HIS A 147 13.11 21.27 14.71
N TYR A 148 13.45 20.28 13.89
CA TYR A 148 13.47 20.43 12.44
C TYR A 148 12.99 19.17 11.73
N SER A 149 12.61 19.32 10.48
CA SER A 149 12.24 18.23 9.57
C SER A 149 12.59 18.64 8.15
N THR A 150 12.20 17.81 7.18
CA THR A 150 12.31 18.08 5.74
C THR A 150 10.96 17.92 5.06
N ALA A 151 10.78 18.47 3.86
CA ALA A 151 9.54 18.26 3.11
C ALA A 151 9.35 16.78 2.77
N TYR A 152 10.41 16.07 2.48
CA TYR A 152 10.39 14.63 2.22
C TYR A 152 9.93 13.82 3.46
N ASP A 153 10.53 14.08 4.62
CA ASP A 153 10.18 13.35 5.85
C ASP A 153 8.74 13.63 6.28
N LEU A 154 8.27 14.87 6.15
CA LEU A 154 6.87 15.22 6.44
C LEU A 154 5.90 14.57 5.46
N ALA A 155 6.29 14.35 4.20
CA ALA A 155 5.49 13.57 3.25
C ALA A 155 5.41 12.09 3.66
N LEU A 156 6.50 11.49 4.12
CA LEU A 156 6.51 10.13 4.67
C LEU A 156 5.58 10.00 5.87
N MET A 157 5.66 10.95 6.82
CA MET A 157 4.76 10.99 7.98
C MET A 157 3.29 11.18 7.58
N GLY A 158 3.02 12.09 6.64
CA GLY A 158 1.67 12.30 6.09
C GLY A 158 1.12 11.03 5.43
N ARG A 159 1.95 10.37 4.61
CA ARG A 159 1.62 9.10 3.96
C ARG A 159 1.30 8.00 4.98
N TYR A 160 2.10 7.88 6.02
CA TYR A 160 1.89 6.92 7.11
C TYR A 160 0.59 7.21 7.87
N ALA A 161 0.37 8.44 8.29
CA ALA A 161 -0.81 8.85 9.05
C ALA A 161 -2.11 8.65 8.26
N MET A 162 -2.07 8.92 6.95
CA MET A 162 -3.23 8.76 6.06
C MET A 162 -3.64 7.30 5.82
N GLN A 163 -2.90 6.30 6.30
CA GLN A 163 -3.36 4.91 6.33
C GLN A 163 -4.40 4.64 7.43
N ASN A 164 -4.45 5.49 8.47
CA ASN A 164 -5.39 5.38 9.57
C ASN A 164 -6.71 6.11 9.28
N GLU A 165 -7.83 5.39 9.31
CA GLU A 165 -9.14 5.95 8.97
C GLU A 165 -9.64 7.00 9.97
N THR A 166 -9.30 6.87 11.26
CA THR A 166 -9.63 7.89 12.28
C THR A 166 -8.89 9.19 11.99
N PHE A 167 -7.60 9.09 11.65
CA PHE A 167 -6.81 10.25 11.24
C PHE A 167 -7.43 10.93 10.01
N ARG A 168 -7.74 10.18 8.97
CA ARG A 168 -8.41 10.69 7.74
C ARG A 168 -9.70 11.44 8.07
N LYS A 169 -10.54 10.86 8.89
CA LYS A 169 -11.82 11.47 9.32
C LYS A 169 -11.60 12.80 9.99
N ILE A 170 -10.65 12.88 10.93
CA ILE A 170 -10.38 14.11 11.67
C ILE A 170 -9.81 15.21 10.77
N VAL A 171 -8.83 14.91 9.92
CA VAL A 171 -8.16 15.93 9.09
C VAL A 171 -9.00 16.45 7.93
N THR A 172 -10.12 15.80 7.61
CA THR A 172 -11.14 16.29 6.66
C THR A 172 -12.26 17.07 7.34
N THR A 173 -12.30 17.09 8.67
CA THR A 173 -13.33 17.78 9.44
C THR A 173 -13.10 19.29 9.44
N THR A 174 -14.08 20.07 8.96
CA THR A 174 -13.95 21.54 8.83
C THR A 174 -14.37 22.31 10.09
N LYS A 175 -15.26 21.72 10.90
CA LYS A 175 -15.79 22.32 12.15
C LYS A 175 -15.92 21.23 13.20
N TYR A 176 -15.57 21.56 14.43
CA TYR A 176 -15.70 20.66 15.57
C TYR A 176 -16.22 21.40 16.78
N THR A 177 -17.22 20.84 17.44
CA THR A 177 -17.71 21.31 18.76
C THR A 177 -17.19 20.36 19.81
N LEU A 178 -16.35 20.81 20.71
CA LEU A 178 -15.87 19.99 21.81
C LEU A 178 -17.03 19.72 22.77
N PRO A 179 -17.35 18.44 23.00
CA PRO A 179 -18.43 18.07 23.93
C PRO A 179 -18.19 18.59 25.34
N ALA A 180 -19.24 18.53 26.17
CA ALA A 180 -19.16 18.85 27.60
C ALA A 180 -18.09 18.00 28.29
N THR A 181 -17.41 18.61 29.28
CA THR A 181 -16.39 17.96 30.11
C THR A 181 -16.67 18.23 31.59
N ASN A 182 -15.90 17.64 32.49
CA ASN A 182 -16.02 17.90 33.92
C ASN A 182 -15.78 19.39 34.31
N LYS A 183 -15.09 20.16 33.45
CA LYS A 183 -14.81 21.59 33.66
C LYS A 183 -15.81 22.49 32.89
N PHE A 184 -16.33 22.01 31.78
CA PHE A 184 -17.28 22.72 30.94
C PHE A 184 -18.53 21.87 30.76
N PRO A 185 -19.59 22.08 31.59
CA PRO A 185 -20.80 21.25 31.55
C PRO A 185 -21.61 21.43 30.28
N GLU A 186 -21.34 22.50 29.51
CA GLU A 186 -22.01 22.77 28.23
C GLU A 186 -20.95 22.78 27.08
N PRO A 187 -21.32 22.32 25.87
CA PRO A 187 -20.41 22.29 24.73
C PRO A 187 -20.25 23.69 24.11
N THR A 188 -19.48 24.56 24.78
CA THR A 188 -19.32 25.97 24.39
C THR A 188 -18.11 26.28 23.55
N ARG A 189 -17.22 25.28 23.30
CA ARG A 189 -15.97 25.45 22.53
C ARG A 189 -16.17 24.97 21.10
N PHE A 190 -16.17 25.93 20.16
CA PHE A 190 -16.37 25.70 18.73
C PHE A 190 -15.07 25.99 17.98
N PHE A 191 -14.62 25.04 17.19
CA PHE A 191 -13.39 25.11 16.43
C PHE A 191 -13.61 24.99 14.93
N LYS A 192 -12.74 25.65 14.16
CA LYS A 192 -12.69 25.53 12.69
C LYS A 192 -11.33 24.96 12.28
N ALA A 193 -11.30 24.24 11.19
CA ALA A 193 -10.05 23.79 10.60
C ALA A 193 -9.17 24.98 10.18
N THR A 194 -7.86 24.78 10.28
CA THR A 194 -6.84 25.75 9.84
C THR A 194 -6.43 25.55 8.38
N ASN A 195 -6.89 24.49 7.75
CA ASN A 195 -6.56 24.14 6.36
C ASN A 195 -7.67 24.66 5.41
N ASP A 196 -7.39 25.76 4.72
CA ASP A 196 -8.37 26.38 3.81
C ASP A 196 -8.61 25.55 2.54
N LEU A 197 -7.75 24.55 2.21
CA LEU A 197 -8.00 23.68 1.05
C LEU A 197 -9.26 22.82 1.21
N ILE A 198 -9.66 22.50 2.47
CA ILE A 198 -10.81 21.62 2.74
C ILE A 198 -12.09 22.40 3.10
N ILE A 199 -12.04 23.74 3.21
CA ILE A 199 -13.17 24.56 3.66
C ILE A 199 -13.89 25.13 2.43
N PRO A 200 -15.07 24.58 2.04
CA PRO A 200 -15.89 25.20 1.00
C PRO A 200 -16.38 26.56 1.51
N ASP A 201 -16.45 27.52 0.63
CA ASP A 201 -16.92 28.90 0.92
C ASP A 201 -16.16 29.58 2.06
N SER A 202 -14.85 29.35 2.15
CA SER A 202 -14.06 29.88 3.26
C SER A 202 -14.07 31.42 3.33
N ARG A 203 -14.46 32.14 2.28
CA ARG A 203 -14.69 33.61 2.29
C ARG A 203 -15.36 34.13 1.00
N ASP A 204 -16.12 35.21 1.14
CA ASP A 204 -16.56 36.13 0.05
C ASP A 204 -15.36 36.87 -0.61
N SER A 205 -14.14 36.36 -0.53
CA SER A 205 -12.93 37.06 -0.92
C SER A 205 -12.26 36.36 -2.09
N VAL A 206 -11.47 37.14 -2.79
CA VAL A 206 -10.56 36.79 -3.90
C VAL A 206 -9.68 35.56 -3.58
N ASP A 207 -9.61 35.15 -2.31
CA ASP A 207 -8.72 34.14 -1.75
C ASP A 207 -9.42 32.78 -1.53
N ASN A 208 -10.27 32.32 -2.44
CA ASN A 208 -10.85 30.99 -2.32
C ASN A 208 -9.79 29.91 -2.59
N TYR A 209 -9.24 29.35 -1.50
CA TYR A 209 -8.26 28.27 -1.56
C TYR A 209 -8.88 26.89 -1.63
N TYR A 210 -10.20 26.76 -1.48
CA TYR A 210 -10.87 25.47 -1.54
C TYR A 210 -10.46 24.64 -2.76
N TYR A 211 -10.14 23.38 -2.50
CA TYR A 211 -9.80 22.42 -3.53
C TYR A 211 -10.66 21.17 -3.37
N PHE A 212 -11.58 20.96 -4.29
CA PHE A 212 -12.61 19.92 -4.20
C PHE A 212 -12.10 18.53 -3.86
N TYR A 213 -10.91 18.18 -4.32
CA TYR A 213 -10.29 16.88 -4.10
C TYR A 213 -9.43 16.80 -2.83
N ALA A 214 -9.27 17.90 -2.09
CA ALA A 214 -8.44 17.91 -0.88
C ALA A 214 -9.03 17.04 0.22
N THR A 215 -8.17 16.22 0.87
CA THR A 215 -8.51 15.26 1.92
C THR A 215 -7.77 15.51 3.24
N GLY A 216 -7.12 16.67 3.42
CA GLY A 216 -6.39 17.05 4.63
C GLY A 216 -5.10 17.77 4.27
N ILE A 217 -4.09 17.84 5.13
CA ILE A 217 -3.82 17.11 6.39
C ILE A 217 -3.61 18.12 7.52
N LYS A 218 -2.50 18.91 7.49
CA LYS A 218 -2.12 19.80 8.58
C LYS A 218 -1.37 21.04 8.12
N THR A 219 -1.76 22.20 8.63
CA THR A 219 -1.05 23.47 8.46
C THR A 219 -0.12 23.76 9.63
N GLY A 220 0.87 24.60 9.42
CA GLY A 220 1.74 25.13 10.46
C GLY A 220 2.15 26.57 10.17
N TYR A 221 2.46 27.32 11.21
CA TYR A 221 3.07 28.63 11.13
C TYR A 221 3.82 28.96 12.42
N THR A 222 5.02 29.44 12.29
CA THR A 222 5.75 30.26 13.26
C THR A 222 6.54 31.32 12.52
N ASN A 223 6.95 32.41 13.18
CA ASN A 223 7.77 33.43 12.52
C ASN A 223 9.06 32.86 11.91
N ALA A 224 9.64 31.83 12.54
CA ALA A 224 10.87 31.22 12.06
C ALA A 224 10.64 30.17 10.93
N ALA A 225 9.46 29.56 10.90
CA ALA A 225 9.14 28.51 9.92
C ALA A 225 8.49 29.06 8.65
N GLY A 226 7.89 30.25 8.70
CA GLY A 226 6.97 30.69 7.66
C GLY A 226 5.68 29.86 7.62
N ASN A 227 4.94 29.95 6.53
CA ASN A 227 3.73 29.15 6.32
C ASN A 227 4.10 27.75 5.84
N CYS A 228 3.62 26.73 6.57
CA CYS A 228 3.84 25.32 6.28
C CYS A 228 2.50 24.59 6.06
N ILE A 229 2.50 23.59 5.22
CA ILE A 229 1.39 22.66 5.05
C ILE A 229 1.88 21.30 4.59
N VAL A 230 1.29 20.25 5.16
CA VAL A 230 1.22 18.91 4.57
C VAL A 230 -0.22 18.75 4.12
N ALA A 231 -0.44 18.57 2.83
CA ALA A 231 -1.75 18.44 2.22
C ALA A 231 -1.89 17.12 1.48
N SER A 232 -3.11 16.62 1.37
CA SER A 232 -3.44 15.48 0.51
C SER A 232 -4.65 15.79 -0.34
N ALA A 233 -4.69 15.15 -1.52
CA ALA A 233 -5.83 15.23 -2.43
C ALA A 233 -6.04 13.87 -3.11
N LYS A 234 -7.32 13.47 -3.27
CA LYS A 234 -7.69 12.20 -3.88
C LYS A 234 -8.69 12.40 -5.00
N LYS A 235 -8.38 11.84 -6.18
CA LYS A 235 -9.24 11.87 -7.35
C LYS A 235 -9.12 10.55 -8.10
N ASP A 236 -10.25 9.97 -8.53
CA ASP A 236 -10.30 8.74 -9.33
C ASP A 236 -9.50 7.57 -8.73
N GLY A 237 -9.51 7.47 -7.39
CA GLY A 237 -8.78 6.42 -6.65
C GLY A 237 -7.31 6.74 -6.35
N VAL A 238 -6.70 7.69 -7.03
CA VAL A 238 -5.30 8.10 -6.82
C VAL A 238 -5.22 9.20 -5.78
N GLU A 239 -4.27 9.08 -4.84
CA GLU A 239 -4.04 10.07 -3.81
C GLU A 239 -2.61 10.59 -3.86
N TYR A 240 -2.48 11.92 -3.81
CA TYR A 240 -1.20 12.60 -3.75
C TYR A 240 -1.03 13.34 -2.44
N ILE A 241 0.22 13.46 -2.00
CA ILE A 241 0.64 14.27 -0.84
C ILE A 241 1.53 15.38 -1.35
N VAL A 242 1.22 16.60 -0.92
CA VAL A 242 2.02 17.79 -1.18
C VAL A 242 2.51 18.35 0.15
N VAL A 243 3.78 18.66 0.23
CA VAL A 243 4.37 19.38 1.35
C VAL A 243 4.96 20.68 0.88
N ILE A 244 4.56 21.77 1.53
CA ILE A 244 5.08 23.12 1.31
C ILE A 244 5.57 23.67 2.64
N LEU A 245 6.84 24.10 2.69
CA LEU A 245 7.45 24.68 3.87
C LEU A 245 8.09 26.04 3.54
N GLY A 246 8.11 26.95 4.53
CA GLY A 246 8.70 28.24 4.39
C GLY A 246 7.99 29.20 3.43
N ALA A 247 6.71 28.94 3.14
CA ALA A 247 5.96 29.76 2.20
C ALA A 247 5.66 31.15 2.76
N GLU A 248 5.70 32.16 1.90
CA GLU A 248 5.34 33.53 2.20
C GLU A 248 3.99 33.90 1.58
N ARG A 249 3.52 35.11 1.86
CA ARG A 249 2.44 35.72 1.08
C ARG A 249 3.03 36.36 -0.17
N LEU A 250 2.32 36.23 -1.28
CA LEU A 250 2.66 36.88 -2.52
C LEU A 250 2.36 38.39 -2.42
N GLU A 251 2.89 39.21 -3.35
CA GLU A 251 2.67 40.64 -3.39
C GLU A 251 1.18 41.03 -3.46
N ASN A 252 0.36 40.20 -4.10
CA ASN A 252 -1.09 40.37 -4.13
C ASN A 252 -1.81 39.92 -2.86
N GLY A 253 -1.09 39.54 -1.80
CA GLY A 253 -1.62 39.11 -0.52
C GLY A 253 -2.02 37.64 -0.45
N LEU A 254 -2.00 36.90 -1.57
CA LEU A 254 -2.36 35.48 -1.60
C LEU A 254 -1.33 34.62 -0.89
N SER A 255 -1.77 33.51 -0.30
CA SER A 255 -0.89 32.55 0.37
C SER A 255 -0.28 31.58 -0.64
N ALA A 256 1.06 31.70 -0.83
CA ALA A 256 1.79 30.84 -1.76
C ALA A 256 1.61 29.35 -1.45
N ARG A 257 1.53 28.95 -0.18
CA ARG A 257 1.37 27.53 0.19
C ARG A 257 0.14 26.86 -0.42
N TYR A 258 -1.00 27.56 -0.49
CA TYR A 258 -2.22 26.99 -1.05
C TYR A 258 -2.22 27.01 -2.58
N ILE A 259 -1.63 28.03 -3.18
CA ILE A 259 -1.49 28.12 -4.65
C ILE A 259 -0.59 26.99 -5.13
N ASP A 260 0.57 26.83 -4.51
CA ASP A 260 1.51 25.77 -4.85
C ASP A 260 0.90 24.38 -4.65
N CYS A 261 0.14 24.15 -3.56
CA CYS A 261 -0.59 22.90 -3.38
C CYS A 261 -1.54 22.60 -4.54
N LYS A 262 -2.38 23.57 -4.92
CA LYS A 262 -3.34 23.39 -6.02
C LYS A 262 -2.65 23.15 -7.36
N ASN A 263 -1.57 23.88 -7.64
CA ASN A 263 -0.81 23.72 -8.89
C ASN A 263 -0.16 22.33 -8.96
N LEU A 264 0.47 21.87 -7.87
CA LEU A 264 1.10 20.56 -7.79
C LEU A 264 0.08 19.42 -7.90
N PHE A 265 -1.08 19.53 -7.22
CA PHE A 265 -2.15 18.56 -7.36
C PHE A 265 -2.73 18.49 -8.77
N ASN A 266 -3.02 19.66 -9.38
CA ASN A 266 -3.51 19.70 -10.75
C ASN A 266 -2.51 19.09 -11.71
N TYR A 267 -1.24 19.45 -11.59
CA TYR A 267 -0.18 18.85 -12.40
C TYR A 267 -0.17 17.31 -12.28
N ALA A 268 -0.21 16.79 -11.04
CA ALA A 268 -0.21 15.35 -10.82
C ALA A 268 -1.42 14.67 -11.46
N PHE A 269 -2.62 15.18 -11.20
CA PHE A 269 -3.86 14.61 -11.75
C PHE A 269 -3.99 14.78 -13.28
N GLU A 270 -3.38 15.78 -13.87
CA GLU A 270 -3.38 15.97 -15.32
C GLU A 270 -2.41 15.07 -16.05
N HIS A 271 -1.21 14.87 -15.49
CA HIS A 271 -0.10 14.24 -16.18
C HIS A 271 0.17 12.77 -15.77
N TYR A 272 -0.32 12.31 -14.63
CA TYR A 272 -0.03 10.97 -14.13
C TYR A 272 -1.30 10.13 -13.96
N LYS A 273 -1.13 8.82 -14.07
CA LYS A 273 -2.18 7.82 -13.83
C LYS A 273 -1.52 6.55 -13.27
N ILE A 274 -2.26 5.85 -12.42
CA ILE A 274 -1.89 4.50 -11.98
C ILE A 274 -2.35 3.49 -13.03
N TYR A 275 -1.42 2.63 -13.44
CA TYR A 275 -1.67 1.52 -14.33
C TYR A 275 -1.46 0.21 -13.57
N THR A 276 -2.42 -0.70 -13.65
CA THR A 276 -2.25 -2.08 -13.16
C THR A 276 -1.71 -2.92 -14.31
N ILE A 277 -0.39 -3.12 -14.31
CA ILE A 277 0.32 -3.85 -15.38
C ILE A 277 0.08 -5.37 -15.25
N ASN A 278 0.09 -5.88 -14.03
CA ASN A 278 -0.24 -7.26 -13.75
C ASN A 278 -1.23 -7.33 -12.59
N GLN A 279 -2.26 -8.15 -12.76
CA GLN A 279 -3.20 -8.44 -11.69
C GLN A 279 -2.77 -9.70 -10.92
N GLU A 280 -3.11 -9.73 -9.65
CA GLU A 280 -2.96 -10.90 -8.79
C GLU A 280 -3.56 -12.15 -9.48
N ASN A 281 -2.94 -13.29 -9.29
CA ASN A 281 -3.34 -14.57 -9.88
C ASN A 281 -3.30 -14.66 -11.42
N THR A 282 -2.78 -13.64 -12.12
CA THR A 282 -2.58 -13.70 -13.56
C THR A 282 -1.44 -14.66 -13.91
N VAL A 283 -1.71 -15.56 -14.85
CA VAL A 283 -0.69 -16.45 -15.44
C VAL A 283 0.14 -15.64 -16.44
N LEU A 284 1.40 -15.37 -16.10
CA LEU A 284 2.31 -14.64 -16.98
C LEU A 284 2.90 -15.51 -18.08
N LYS A 285 3.32 -16.71 -17.70
CA LYS A 285 4.06 -17.61 -18.58
C LYS A 285 3.90 -19.04 -18.09
N GLN A 286 3.92 -19.97 -19.03
CA GLN A 286 4.05 -21.39 -18.77
C GLN A 286 5.48 -21.85 -19.07
N VAL A 287 6.09 -22.59 -18.15
CA VAL A 287 7.45 -23.12 -18.28
C VAL A 287 7.45 -24.64 -18.16
N THR A 288 8.36 -25.30 -18.85
CA THR A 288 8.52 -26.75 -18.78
C THR A 288 9.48 -27.10 -17.65
N ILE A 289 9.10 -28.08 -16.82
CA ILE A 289 9.86 -28.48 -15.63
C ILE A 289 10.57 -29.79 -15.91
N SER A 290 11.87 -29.84 -15.56
CA SER A 290 12.67 -31.05 -15.63
C SER A 290 12.26 -32.07 -14.56
N ASN A 291 12.50 -33.35 -14.81
CA ASN A 291 12.18 -34.46 -13.91
C ASN A 291 10.70 -34.56 -13.50
N SER A 292 9.80 -33.91 -14.24
CA SER A 292 8.36 -33.91 -13.99
C SER A 292 7.65 -35.10 -14.62
N SER A 293 6.48 -35.47 -14.08
CA SER A 293 5.57 -36.43 -14.72
C SER A 293 5.01 -35.83 -16.02
N PHE A 294 4.68 -36.70 -16.99
CA PHE A 294 4.13 -36.26 -18.28
C PHE A 294 2.83 -35.45 -18.11
N ALA A 295 2.00 -35.81 -17.14
CA ALA A 295 0.71 -35.16 -16.85
C ALA A 295 0.88 -33.74 -16.26
N THR A 296 1.97 -33.47 -15.53
CA THR A 296 2.22 -32.21 -14.83
C THR A 296 3.50 -31.52 -15.30
N LYS A 297 3.88 -31.70 -16.56
CA LYS A 297 5.13 -31.24 -17.14
C LYS A 297 5.27 -29.72 -17.16
N HIS A 298 4.17 -28.99 -17.12
CA HIS A 298 4.15 -27.54 -17.28
C HIS A 298 3.76 -26.86 -15.98
N LEU A 299 4.52 -25.84 -15.61
CA LEU A 299 4.28 -24.96 -14.49
C LEU A 299 3.78 -23.60 -14.99
N ASN A 300 2.66 -23.14 -14.47
CA ASN A 300 2.20 -21.78 -14.67
C ASN A 300 2.87 -20.86 -13.65
N LEU A 301 3.55 -19.82 -14.11
CA LEU A 301 4.07 -18.75 -13.26
C LEU A 301 2.97 -17.72 -13.05
N VAL A 302 2.59 -17.49 -11.78
CA VAL A 302 1.46 -16.65 -11.40
C VAL A 302 1.95 -15.50 -10.54
N VAL A 303 1.43 -14.29 -10.78
CA VAL A 303 1.75 -13.09 -9.98
C VAL A 303 1.06 -13.18 -8.62
N GLN A 304 1.82 -12.96 -7.54
CA GLN A 304 1.30 -13.04 -6.18
C GLN A 304 0.41 -11.86 -5.81
N ASN A 305 0.80 -10.64 -6.19
CA ASN A 305 0.08 -9.39 -5.89
C ASN A 305 0.00 -8.52 -7.13
N ASP A 306 -0.99 -7.63 -7.18
CA ASP A 306 -1.08 -6.61 -8.22
C ASP A 306 0.23 -5.83 -8.34
N ILE A 307 0.67 -5.59 -9.56
CA ILE A 307 1.77 -4.65 -9.83
C ILE A 307 1.17 -3.41 -10.47
N THR A 308 1.15 -2.34 -9.69
CA THR A 308 0.65 -1.03 -10.10
C THR A 308 1.80 -0.06 -10.26
N LEU A 309 1.83 0.65 -11.38
CA LEU A 309 2.85 1.63 -11.72
C LEU A 309 2.22 3.02 -11.84
N LEU A 310 2.85 4.00 -11.21
CA LEU A 310 2.53 5.41 -11.48
C LEU A 310 3.31 5.86 -12.70
N LEU A 311 2.62 6.11 -13.79
CA LEU A 311 3.22 6.50 -15.07
C LEU A 311 2.63 7.83 -15.55
N LYS A 312 3.39 8.54 -16.40
CA LYS A 312 2.82 9.63 -17.19
C LYS A 312 1.75 9.07 -18.12
N LYS A 313 0.69 9.83 -18.35
CA LYS A 313 -0.44 9.41 -19.21
C LYS A 313 -0.08 9.14 -20.66
N ASP A 314 1.00 9.76 -21.14
CA ASP A 314 1.56 9.60 -22.48
C ASP A 314 2.60 8.47 -22.58
N THR A 315 2.83 7.71 -21.49
CA THR A 315 3.75 6.58 -21.51
C THR A 315 3.18 5.45 -22.36
N ASP A 316 3.98 4.96 -23.31
CA ASP A 316 3.66 3.76 -24.08
C ASP A 316 3.83 2.52 -23.19
N GLU A 317 2.72 1.91 -22.79
CA GLU A 317 2.70 0.72 -21.95
C GLU A 317 3.45 -0.47 -22.60
N ALA A 318 3.47 -0.54 -23.93
CA ALA A 318 4.16 -1.61 -24.65
C ALA A 318 5.70 -1.51 -24.52
N SER A 319 6.21 -0.33 -24.14
CA SER A 319 7.66 -0.13 -23.88
C SER A 319 8.11 -0.65 -22.51
N ILE A 320 7.15 -0.98 -21.62
CA ILE A 320 7.43 -1.41 -20.26
C ILE A 320 7.67 -2.92 -20.22
N ASN A 321 8.93 -3.31 -20.10
CA ASN A 321 9.33 -4.72 -20.11
C ASN A 321 9.60 -5.22 -18.69
N PRO A 322 9.02 -6.38 -18.29
CA PRO A 322 9.33 -7.01 -17.02
C PRO A 322 10.72 -7.65 -17.03
N GLN A 323 11.38 -7.59 -15.89
CA GLN A 323 12.48 -8.47 -15.55
C GLN A 323 11.92 -9.63 -14.72
N ILE A 324 12.12 -10.86 -15.19
CA ILE A 324 11.68 -12.08 -14.48
C ILE A 324 12.93 -12.80 -14.01
N ASP A 325 13.04 -12.97 -12.70
CA ASP A 325 14.12 -13.70 -12.05
C ASP A 325 13.56 -14.97 -11.39
N ILE A 326 14.13 -16.12 -11.78
CA ILE A 326 13.77 -17.42 -11.22
C ILE A 326 14.79 -17.78 -10.15
N SER A 327 14.38 -17.69 -8.89
CA SER A 327 15.26 -17.83 -7.73
C SER A 327 15.53 -19.27 -7.28
N VAL A 328 14.82 -20.25 -7.85
CA VAL A 328 14.96 -21.67 -7.51
C VAL A 328 15.17 -22.52 -8.77
N PRO A 329 15.90 -23.65 -8.70
CA PRO A 329 15.94 -24.63 -9.78
C PRO A 329 14.51 -25.11 -10.09
N LEU A 330 14.11 -25.02 -11.35
CA LEU A 330 12.78 -25.48 -11.80
C LEU A 330 12.79 -27.00 -12.02
N GLU A 331 12.86 -27.76 -10.92
CA GLU A 331 12.82 -29.21 -10.91
C GLU A 331 11.64 -29.73 -10.09
N ALA A 332 11.00 -30.79 -10.57
CA ALA A 332 9.95 -31.44 -9.84
C ALA A 332 10.49 -32.22 -8.60
N PRO A 333 9.74 -32.24 -7.47
CA PRO A 333 8.36 -31.76 -7.33
C PRO A 333 8.27 -30.27 -6.96
N ILE A 334 7.25 -29.59 -7.45
CA ILE A 334 6.93 -28.19 -7.09
C ILE A 334 5.49 -28.14 -6.57
N GLN A 335 5.30 -27.53 -5.41
CA GLN A 335 3.97 -27.37 -4.83
C GLN A 335 3.31 -26.07 -5.30
N LYS A 336 2.00 -26.12 -5.56
CA LYS A 336 1.21 -24.94 -5.85
C LYS A 336 1.36 -23.89 -4.73
N ASN A 337 1.39 -22.61 -5.10
CA ASN A 337 1.59 -21.45 -4.25
C ASN A 337 2.99 -21.31 -3.61
N SER A 338 3.95 -22.18 -3.91
CA SER A 338 5.35 -21.93 -3.55
C SER A 338 5.93 -20.77 -4.36
N VAL A 339 6.76 -19.94 -3.73
CA VAL A 339 7.49 -18.88 -4.43
C VAL A 339 8.56 -19.51 -5.31
N VAL A 340 8.55 -19.19 -6.60
CA VAL A 340 9.48 -19.73 -7.61
C VAL A 340 10.36 -18.67 -8.27
N GLY A 341 10.11 -17.40 -7.97
CA GLY A 341 10.87 -16.28 -8.50
C GLY A 341 10.23 -14.94 -8.18
N THR A 342 10.68 -13.92 -8.89
CA THR A 342 10.14 -12.56 -8.83
C THR A 342 9.94 -11.99 -10.22
N ILE A 343 8.97 -11.10 -10.35
CA ILE A 343 8.81 -10.21 -11.49
C ILE A 343 9.03 -8.78 -11.02
N SER A 344 9.77 -8.00 -11.78
CA SER A 344 10.01 -6.60 -11.47
C SER A 344 9.97 -5.72 -12.71
N TYR A 345 9.63 -4.45 -12.49
CA TYR A 345 9.66 -3.38 -13.48
C TYR A 345 10.49 -2.24 -12.91
N THR A 346 11.40 -1.69 -13.71
CA THR A 346 12.19 -0.50 -13.33
C THR A 346 11.68 0.70 -14.13
N ILE A 347 11.14 1.70 -13.44
CA ILE A 347 10.62 2.95 -14.04
C ILE A 347 11.24 4.13 -13.29
N ASP A 348 11.94 5.00 -14.01
CA ASP A 348 12.62 6.16 -13.40
C ASP A 348 13.40 5.78 -12.12
N ASP A 349 14.22 4.72 -12.20
CA ASP A 349 15.02 4.14 -11.10
C ASP A 349 14.23 3.56 -9.92
N ASN A 350 12.90 3.57 -9.97
CA ASN A 350 12.06 2.88 -8.99
C ASN A 350 11.78 1.44 -9.44
N ILE A 351 11.90 0.50 -8.48
CA ILE A 351 11.64 -0.92 -8.73
C ILE A 351 10.28 -1.29 -8.13
N TYR A 352 9.40 -1.78 -8.98
CA TYR A 352 8.09 -2.33 -8.60
C TYR A 352 8.15 -3.84 -8.81
N SER A 353 7.87 -4.62 -7.78
CA SER A 353 8.05 -6.07 -7.85
C SER A 353 6.93 -6.85 -7.15
N SER A 354 6.76 -8.10 -7.58
CA SER A 354 5.92 -9.09 -6.94
C SER A 354 6.59 -10.46 -7.01
N ASN A 355 6.28 -11.34 -6.05
CA ASN A 355 6.69 -12.72 -6.16
C ASN A 355 5.95 -13.43 -7.29
N LEU A 356 6.62 -14.39 -7.89
CA LEU A 356 6.03 -15.38 -8.78
C LEU A 356 5.76 -16.67 -8.01
N LEU A 357 4.52 -17.12 -8.06
CA LEU A 357 4.07 -18.35 -7.42
C LEU A 357 3.90 -19.47 -8.45
N ALA A 358 4.06 -20.70 -8.00
CA ALA A 358 3.64 -21.89 -8.72
C ALA A 358 2.11 -21.94 -8.82
N GLY A 359 1.54 -21.80 -10.01
CA GLY A 359 0.09 -21.80 -10.24
C GLY A 359 -0.56 -23.18 -10.13
N ASN A 360 0.22 -24.25 -10.25
CA ASN A 360 -0.20 -25.64 -10.17
C ASN A 360 0.90 -26.51 -9.53
N ASN A 361 0.50 -27.70 -9.11
CA ASN A 361 1.46 -28.73 -8.65
C ASN A 361 2.21 -29.31 -9.86
N VAL A 362 3.48 -29.59 -9.68
CA VAL A 362 4.31 -30.37 -10.61
C VAL A 362 4.87 -31.58 -9.87
N GLU A 363 4.43 -32.76 -10.29
CA GLU A 363 4.83 -34.02 -9.69
C GLU A 363 6.13 -34.54 -10.28
N LYS A 364 6.94 -35.20 -9.46
CA LYS A 364 8.17 -35.88 -9.93
C LYS A 364 7.83 -37.04 -10.85
N SER A 365 8.59 -37.22 -11.91
CA SER A 365 8.49 -38.40 -12.78
C SER A 365 8.92 -39.65 -11.99
N ASN A 366 7.99 -40.60 -11.81
CA ASN A 366 8.28 -41.93 -11.30
C ASN A 366 8.54 -42.88 -12.49
N PHE A 367 9.72 -42.82 -13.05
CA PHE A 367 10.13 -43.69 -14.18
C PHE A 367 9.81 -45.15 -13.92
N THR A 368 10.04 -45.65 -12.67
CA THR A 368 9.72 -47.00 -12.28
C THR A 368 8.23 -47.35 -12.38
N THR A 369 7.33 -46.46 -11.92
CA THR A 369 5.87 -46.68 -11.99
C THR A 369 5.37 -46.61 -13.43
N THR A 370 5.87 -45.65 -14.21
CA THR A 370 5.51 -45.52 -15.63
C THR A 370 6.00 -46.71 -16.46
N PHE A 371 7.18 -47.21 -16.17
CA PHE A 371 7.73 -48.41 -16.82
C PHE A 371 6.96 -49.68 -16.43
N LEU A 372 6.59 -49.85 -15.15
CA LEU A 372 5.77 -50.98 -14.68
C LEU A 372 4.35 -50.94 -15.25
N THR A 373 3.73 -49.76 -15.37
CA THR A 373 2.41 -49.63 -16.03
C THR A 373 2.49 -49.96 -17.51
N PHE A 374 3.55 -49.52 -18.21
CA PHE A 374 3.77 -49.91 -19.61
C PHE A 374 3.94 -51.40 -19.77
N LEU A 375 4.77 -52.05 -18.94
CA LEU A 375 4.94 -53.51 -18.93
C LEU A 375 3.62 -54.24 -18.64
N SER A 376 2.81 -53.74 -17.73
CA SER A 376 1.49 -54.35 -17.42
C SER A 376 0.52 -54.27 -18.61
N ILE A 377 0.49 -53.16 -19.31
CA ILE A 377 -0.34 -52.99 -20.54
C ILE A 377 0.14 -53.97 -21.62
N VAL A 378 1.45 -54.01 -21.86
CA VAL A 378 2.02 -54.97 -22.84
C VAL A 378 1.70 -56.39 -22.47
N PHE A 379 1.79 -56.77 -21.18
CA PHE A 379 1.45 -58.10 -20.70
C PHE A 379 -0.03 -58.43 -20.94
N VAL A 380 -0.92 -57.52 -20.62
CA VAL A 380 -2.40 -57.68 -20.88
C VAL A 380 -2.66 -57.89 -22.36
N LEU A 381 -2.04 -57.12 -23.25
CA LEU A 381 -2.18 -57.24 -24.69
C LEU A 381 -1.67 -58.60 -25.19
N LEU A 382 -0.53 -59.04 -24.72
CA LEU A 382 0.02 -60.38 -25.05
C LEU A 382 -0.91 -61.51 -24.57
N LEU A 383 -1.47 -61.37 -23.35
CA LEU A 383 -2.44 -62.31 -22.79
C LEU A 383 -3.72 -62.38 -23.64
N LEU A 384 -4.23 -61.25 -24.06
CA LEU A 384 -5.40 -61.20 -24.95
C LEU A 384 -5.12 -61.89 -26.30
N ILE A 385 -3.98 -61.61 -26.92
CA ILE A 385 -3.55 -62.26 -28.17
C ILE A 385 -3.44 -63.76 -27.98
N TRP A 386 -2.87 -64.23 -26.86
CA TRP A 386 -2.74 -65.64 -26.55
C TRP A 386 -4.11 -66.30 -26.34
N LEU A 387 -5.04 -65.66 -25.59
CA LEU A 387 -6.42 -66.18 -25.43
C LEU A 387 -7.17 -66.27 -26.76
N LEU A 388 -7.05 -65.24 -27.62
CA LEU A 388 -7.69 -65.30 -28.96
C LEU A 388 -7.13 -66.44 -29.83
N LYS A 389 -5.78 -66.61 -29.81
CA LYS A 389 -5.15 -67.73 -30.51
C LYS A 389 -5.56 -69.09 -29.94
N SER A 390 -5.63 -69.21 -28.63
CA SER A 390 -6.09 -70.44 -27.93
C SER A 390 -7.54 -70.79 -28.24
N ASN A 391 -8.43 -69.80 -28.20
CA ASN A 391 -9.84 -69.97 -28.51
C ASN A 391 -10.05 -70.37 -29.99
N ASN A 392 -9.27 -69.76 -30.87
CA ASN A 392 -9.32 -70.09 -32.33
C ASN A 392 -8.78 -71.56 -32.56
N LYS A 393 -7.78 -71.98 -31.80
CA LYS A 393 -7.22 -73.38 -31.85
C LYS A 393 -8.25 -74.38 -31.33
N ASN A 394 -8.98 -74.04 -30.26
CA ASN A 394 -10.04 -74.87 -29.67
C ASN A 394 -11.26 -74.96 -30.61
N ASN A 395 -11.64 -73.88 -31.26
CA ASN A 395 -12.72 -73.83 -32.24
C ASN A 395 -12.38 -74.66 -33.47
N ARG A 396 -11.12 -74.60 -33.98
CA ARG A 396 -10.66 -75.45 -35.08
C ARG A 396 -10.65 -76.97 -34.70
N LYS A 397 -10.24 -77.31 -33.46
CA LYS A 397 -10.34 -78.68 -32.96
C LYS A 397 -11.78 -79.16 -32.84
N LYS A 398 -12.71 -78.35 -32.37
CA LYS A 398 -14.16 -78.63 -32.29
C LYS A 398 -14.78 -78.78 -33.68
N ALA A 399 -14.39 -77.94 -34.65
CA ALA A 399 -14.84 -78.04 -36.02
C ALA A 399 -14.36 -79.30 -36.72
N LYS A 400 -13.06 -79.70 -36.50
CA LYS A 400 -12.51 -80.97 -37.03
C LYS A 400 -13.22 -82.19 -36.42
N LYS A 401 -13.47 -82.20 -35.07
CA LYS A 401 -14.26 -83.26 -34.44
C LYS A 401 -15.68 -83.39 -34.98
N ARG A 402 -16.35 -82.24 -35.20
CA ARG A 402 -17.70 -82.20 -35.79
C ARG A 402 -17.71 -82.72 -37.25
N ALA A 403 -16.72 -82.37 -38.05
CA ALA A 403 -16.55 -82.83 -39.44
C ALA A 403 -16.25 -84.35 -39.48
N ALA A 404 -15.38 -84.85 -38.58
CA ALA A 404 -15.09 -86.28 -38.47
C ALA A 404 -16.31 -87.09 -38.02
N LYS A 405 -17.13 -86.57 -37.06
CA LYS A 405 -18.40 -87.21 -36.70
C LYS A 405 -19.40 -87.26 -37.79
N LYS A 406 -19.58 -86.15 -38.53
CA LYS A 406 -20.46 -86.10 -39.72
C LYS A 406 -20.06 -87.07 -40.83
N LYS A 407 -18.74 -87.27 -41.03
CA LYS A 407 -18.25 -88.29 -41.99
C LYS A 407 -18.54 -89.69 -41.57
N LYS A 408 -18.32 -90.02 -40.28
CA LYS A 408 -18.62 -91.33 -39.70
C LYS A 408 -20.12 -91.66 -39.77
N ASP A 409 -21.00 -90.68 -39.46
CA ASP A 409 -22.43 -90.83 -39.53
C ASP A 409 -22.92 -91.05 -40.98
N LYS A 410 -22.26 -90.43 -41.99
CA LYS A 410 -22.53 -90.58 -43.42
C LYS A 410 -22.08 -91.95 -43.91
N ASP A 411 -20.90 -92.41 -43.49
CA ASP A 411 -20.35 -93.72 -43.83
C ASP A 411 -21.17 -94.86 -43.20
N ASN A 412 -21.70 -94.73 -42.01
CA ASN A 412 -22.67 -95.70 -41.44
C ASN A 412 -24.00 -95.69 -42.12
N TYR A 413 -24.48 -94.54 -42.65
CA TYR A 413 -25.74 -94.50 -43.42
C TYR A 413 -25.62 -95.21 -44.80
N LEU A 414 -24.45 -95.14 -45.40
CA LEU A 414 -24.17 -95.85 -46.67
C LEU A 414 -23.98 -97.36 -46.49
N PHE A 415 -23.59 -97.83 -45.28
CA PHE A 415 -23.51 -99.25 -44.96
C PHE A 415 -24.83 -99.95 -44.78
N TRP A 416 -25.95 -99.23 -44.54
CA TRP A 416 -27.29 -99.74 -44.37
C TRP A 416 -28.14 -99.70 -45.69
N LEU A 417 -27.56 -99.19 -46.76
CA LEU A 417 -28.23 -99.04 -48.05
C LEU A 417 -27.69 -99.98 -49.12
N ASN A 418 -26.75 -100.95 -48.79
CA ASN A 418 -26.31 -102.03 -49.68
C ASN A 418 -26.71 -103.39 -49.15
#